data_54df78c06bbb6ad865d99a9361388401
#
_entry.id   54df78c06bbb6ad865d99a9361388401
#
_cell.length_a   1.000
_cell.length_b   1.000
_cell.length_c   1.000
_cell.angle_alpha   90.00
_cell.angle_beta   90.00
_cell.angle_gamma   90.00
#
_symmetry.space_group_name_H-M   'P 1'
#
loop_
_entity.id
_entity.type
_entity.pdbx_description
1 polymer ?
#
loop_
_entity_poly.entity_id
_entity_poly.type
_entity_poly.pdbx_seq_one_letter_code
_entity_poly.pdbx_strand_id
1 'polypeptide(L)'
;MLAHIHDIPSCNLIEGYDAQFIHTAQATYSHVKAKAGAVLPKHSHPQEQVSYILEGKFELTVEDVPYELSPGQVFVIPSNALHSGRAITDCFILDVFTPMREDYREKGGIQLG
;
A
#
# COMPACT_ATOMS: atom_id res chain seq x y z
N MET A 1 12.38 19.17 2.28
CA MET A 1 11.78 18.74 1.01
C MET A 1 10.28 18.67 1.17
N LEU A 2 9.60 19.60 0.55
CA LEU A 2 8.14 19.71 0.67
C LEU A 2 7.48 19.24 -0.62
N ALA A 3 6.40 18.47 -0.48
CA ALA A 3 5.55 18.08 -1.59
C ALA A 3 4.09 18.16 -1.20
N HIS A 4 3.21 18.36 -2.17
CA HIS A 4 1.77 18.24 -2.01
C HIS A 4 1.31 16.92 -2.63
N ILE A 5 0.59 16.12 -1.88
CA ILE A 5 0.23 14.77 -2.32
C ILE A 5 -0.61 14.77 -3.61
N HIS A 6 -1.51 15.75 -3.76
CA HIS A 6 -2.35 15.81 -4.96
C HIS A 6 -1.56 16.15 -6.24
N ASP A 7 -0.33 16.67 -6.11
CA ASP A 7 0.56 16.95 -7.25
C ASP A 7 1.37 15.71 -7.67
N ILE A 8 1.34 14.64 -6.86
CA ILE A 8 2.08 13.42 -7.16
C ILE A 8 1.30 12.60 -8.18
N PRO A 9 1.92 12.22 -9.31
CA PRO A 9 1.23 11.40 -10.30
C PRO A 9 0.73 10.09 -9.71
N SER A 10 -0.51 9.74 -10.02
CA SER A 10 -1.06 8.44 -9.64
C SER A 10 -0.61 7.39 -10.65
N CYS A 11 -0.27 6.20 -10.18
CA CYS A 11 -0.03 5.06 -11.04
C CYS A 11 -0.94 3.90 -10.67
N ASN A 12 -1.42 3.19 -11.70
CA ASN A 12 -2.26 2.03 -11.52
C ASN A 12 -1.37 0.82 -11.19
N LEU A 13 -1.60 0.19 -10.05
CA LEU A 13 -0.88 -1.00 -9.63
C LEU A 13 -1.45 -2.26 -10.29
N ILE A 14 -2.74 -2.44 -10.11
CA ILE A 14 -3.56 -3.46 -10.74
C ILE A 14 -4.98 -2.92 -10.82
N GLU A 15 -5.89 -3.63 -11.45
CA GLU A 15 -7.28 -3.21 -11.55
C GLU A 15 -7.88 -2.88 -10.18
N GLY A 16 -8.37 -1.66 -10.03
CA GLY A 16 -9.00 -1.16 -8.82
C GLY A 16 -8.05 -0.59 -7.78
N TYR A 17 -6.74 -0.61 -8.00
CA TYR A 17 -5.73 -0.08 -7.07
C TYR A 17 -4.88 0.98 -7.75
N ASP A 18 -5.04 2.23 -7.33
CA ASP A 18 -4.22 3.36 -7.78
C ASP A 18 -3.40 3.90 -6.62
N ALA A 19 -2.14 4.20 -6.88
CA ALA A 19 -1.22 4.63 -5.84
C ALA A 19 -0.47 5.89 -6.21
N GLN A 20 -0.20 6.71 -5.20
CA GLN A 20 0.70 7.85 -5.29
C GLN A 20 1.89 7.55 -4.39
N PHE A 21 3.08 7.46 -4.98
CA PHE A 21 4.29 7.05 -4.27
C PHE A 21 5.17 8.24 -3.91
N ILE A 22 5.68 8.21 -2.69
CA ILE A 22 6.82 9.02 -2.27
C ILE A 22 7.94 8.06 -1.89
N HIS A 23 9.08 8.21 -2.52
CA HIS A 23 10.27 7.41 -2.24
C HIS A 23 11.32 8.26 -1.55
N THR A 24 11.88 7.74 -0.47
CA THR A 24 13.04 8.32 0.19
C THR A 24 14.23 7.37 0.03
N ALA A 25 15.41 7.72 0.56
CA ALA A 25 16.54 6.82 0.54
C ALA A 25 16.27 5.51 1.30
N GLN A 26 15.33 5.49 2.25
CA GLN A 26 15.13 4.38 3.16
C GLN A 26 13.77 3.69 3.02
N ALA A 27 12.78 4.35 2.44
CA ALA A 27 11.42 3.85 2.46
C ALA A 27 10.63 4.28 1.23
N THR A 28 9.54 3.55 0.96
CA THR A 28 8.49 3.96 0.03
C THR A 28 7.20 4.15 0.80
N TYR A 29 6.56 5.29 0.60
CA TYR A 29 5.26 5.64 1.16
C TYR A 29 4.25 5.62 0.04
N SER A 30 3.26 4.75 0.14
CA SER A 30 2.28 4.53 -0.92
C SER A 30 0.89 4.91 -0.41
N HIS A 31 0.31 5.94 -1.02
CA HIS A 31 -1.07 6.34 -0.77
C HIS A 31 -1.94 5.64 -1.78
N VAL A 32 -2.69 4.64 -1.33
CA VAL A 32 -3.46 3.73 -2.19
C VAL A 32 -4.93 4.01 -2.08
N LYS A 33 -5.58 4.18 -3.23
CA LYS A 33 -7.04 4.14 -3.36
C LYS A 33 -7.43 2.81 -3.94
N ALA A 34 -8.27 2.06 -3.23
CA ALA A 34 -8.77 0.78 -3.68
C ALA A 34 -10.29 0.85 -3.83
N LYS A 35 -10.80 0.35 -4.96
CA LYS A 35 -12.24 0.29 -5.21
C LYS A 35 -12.86 -0.91 -4.54
N ALA A 36 -14.09 -0.75 -4.03
CA ALA A 36 -14.87 -1.85 -3.46
C ALA A 36 -14.84 -3.08 -4.36
N GLY A 37 -14.52 -4.24 -3.79
CA GLY A 37 -14.45 -5.52 -4.48
C GLY A 37 -13.11 -5.81 -5.17
N ALA A 38 -12.22 -4.83 -5.28
CA ALA A 38 -10.92 -5.05 -5.92
C ALA A 38 -10.04 -5.99 -5.11
N VAL A 39 -9.43 -6.96 -5.80
CA VAL A 39 -8.63 -8.02 -5.19
C VAL A 39 -7.15 -7.77 -5.45
N LEU A 40 -6.36 -7.83 -4.39
CA LEU A 40 -4.91 -7.85 -4.46
C LEU A 40 -4.46 -9.31 -4.33
N PRO A 41 -3.92 -9.92 -5.39
CA PRO A 41 -3.55 -11.35 -5.37
C PRO A 41 -2.46 -11.65 -4.33
N LYS A 42 -2.41 -12.90 -3.91
CA LYS A 42 -1.39 -13.38 -2.97
C LYS A 42 0.01 -13.14 -3.53
N HIS A 43 0.86 -12.51 -2.74
CA HIS A 43 2.23 -12.16 -3.11
C HIS A 43 3.09 -11.98 -1.85
N SER A 44 4.37 -11.80 -2.04
CA SER A 44 5.30 -11.44 -0.99
C SER A 44 6.39 -10.53 -1.55
N HIS A 45 7.10 -9.85 -0.67
CA HIS A 45 8.23 -9.00 -1.01
C HIS A 45 9.17 -8.89 0.19
N PRO A 46 10.45 -8.58 -0.03
CA PRO A 46 11.42 -8.54 1.07
C PRO A 46 11.21 -7.36 2.03
N GLN A 47 10.53 -6.32 1.60
CA GLN A 47 10.27 -5.16 2.47
C GLN A 47 9.27 -5.52 3.58
N GLU A 48 9.50 -5.00 4.77
CA GLU A 48 8.46 -4.88 5.77
C GLU A 48 7.42 -3.88 5.28
N GLN A 49 6.15 -4.16 5.49
CA GLN A 49 5.06 -3.28 5.13
C GLN A 49 4.24 -2.92 6.37
N VAL A 50 4.03 -1.63 6.58
CA VAL A 50 3.11 -1.14 7.62
C VAL A 50 1.93 -0.48 6.91
N SER A 51 0.74 -1.04 7.12
CA SER A 51 -0.48 -0.58 6.45
C SER A 51 -1.38 0.15 7.43
N TYR A 52 -1.67 1.42 7.13
CA TYR A 52 -2.59 2.27 7.89
C TYR A 52 -3.90 2.36 7.12
N ILE A 53 -5.00 1.93 7.72
CA ILE A 53 -6.32 2.10 7.11
C ILE A 53 -6.83 3.50 7.47
N LEU A 54 -6.96 4.36 6.47
CA LEU A 54 -7.41 5.74 6.65
C LEU A 54 -8.92 5.87 6.41
N GLU A 55 -9.44 5.16 5.40
CA GLU A 55 -10.87 5.15 5.06
C GLU A 55 -11.26 3.77 4.56
N GLY A 56 -12.51 3.38 4.84
CA GLY A 56 -13.10 2.14 4.33
C GLY A 56 -12.76 0.91 5.15
N LYS A 57 -13.21 -0.24 4.64
CA LYS A 57 -12.94 -1.57 5.24
C LYS A 57 -12.18 -2.43 4.26
N PHE A 58 -11.09 -3.01 4.73
CA PHE A 58 -10.20 -3.83 3.92
C PHE A 58 -9.97 -5.19 4.57
N GLU A 59 -10.12 -6.26 3.79
CA GLU A 59 -9.76 -7.60 4.24
C GLU A 59 -8.33 -7.91 3.82
N LEU A 60 -7.45 -8.08 4.79
CA LEU A 60 -6.06 -8.45 4.58
C LEU A 60 -5.84 -9.87 5.09
N THR A 61 -5.33 -10.74 4.23
CA THR A 61 -4.98 -12.11 4.60
C THR A 61 -3.47 -12.24 4.64
N VAL A 62 -2.92 -12.60 5.81
CA VAL A 62 -1.47 -12.74 6.01
C VAL A 62 -1.19 -14.14 6.53
N GLU A 63 -0.32 -14.88 5.83
CA GLU A 63 -0.02 -16.29 6.15
C GLU A 63 -1.30 -17.08 6.36
N ASP A 64 -2.23 -16.93 5.44
CA ASP A 64 -3.54 -17.60 5.39
C ASP A 64 -4.52 -17.23 6.52
N VAL A 65 -4.21 -16.22 7.33
CA VAL A 65 -5.11 -15.72 8.38
C VAL A 65 -5.76 -14.41 7.91
N PRO A 66 -7.10 -14.35 7.81
CA PRO A 66 -7.78 -13.15 7.39
C PRO A 66 -8.01 -12.17 8.55
N TYR A 67 -7.89 -10.88 8.24
CA TYR A 67 -8.14 -9.78 9.16
C TYR A 67 -9.03 -8.77 8.47
N GLU A 68 -10.15 -8.39 9.09
CA GLU A 68 -10.97 -7.28 8.62
C GLU A 68 -10.49 -6.01 9.30
N LEU A 69 -9.96 -5.07 8.50
CA LEU A 69 -9.35 -3.85 8.98
C LEU A 69 -10.27 -2.65 8.74
N SER A 70 -10.36 -1.79 9.73
CA SER A 70 -11.19 -0.59 9.74
C SER A 70 -10.35 0.67 9.97
N PRO A 71 -10.88 1.88 9.69
CA PRO A 71 -10.13 3.11 9.89
C PRO A 71 -9.55 3.25 11.29
N GLY A 72 -8.30 3.69 11.36
CA GLY A 72 -7.54 3.83 12.59
C GLY A 72 -6.75 2.59 12.99
N GLN A 73 -6.93 1.48 12.28
CA GLN A 73 -6.14 0.26 12.52
C GLN A 73 -4.89 0.24 11.65
N VAL A 74 -3.83 -0.34 12.21
CA VAL A 74 -2.52 -0.47 11.59
C VAL A 74 -2.10 -1.93 11.64
N PHE A 75 -1.64 -2.46 10.51
CA PHE A 75 -1.15 -3.83 10.43
C PHE A 75 0.30 -3.84 9.97
N VAL A 76 1.17 -4.60 10.66
CA VAL A 76 2.55 -4.80 10.25
C VAL A 76 2.67 -6.15 9.56
N ILE A 77 3.02 -6.12 8.27
CA ILE A 77 3.29 -7.33 7.48
C ILE A 77 4.80 -7.57 7.49
N PRO A 78 5.27 -8.66 8.10
CA PRO A 78 6.70 -8.97 8.15
C PRO A 78 7.31 -9.17 6.76
N SER A 79 8.61 -8.95 6.65
CA SER A 79 9.38 -9.26 5.44
C SER A 79 9.07 -10.67 4.94
N ASN A 80 8.78 -10.79 3.64
CA ASN A 80 8.51 -12.05 2.94
C ASN A 80 7.25 -12.81 3.36
N ALA A 81 6.42 -12.28 4.26
CA ALA A 81 5.16 -12.92 4.61
C ALA A 81 4.20 -12.90 3.41
N LEU A 82 3.61 -14.04 3.09
CA LEU A 82 2.62 -14.15 2.03
C LEU A 82 1.35 -13.40 2.43
N HIS A 83 0.86 -12.51 1.57
CA HIS A 83 -0.34 -11.75 1.86
C HIS A 83 -1.14 -11.44 0.60
N SER A 84 -2.42 -11.23 0.81
CA SER A 84 -3.40 -10.84 -0.19
C SER A 84 -4.41 -9.90 0.42
N GLY A 85 -5.25 -9.29 -0.40
CA GLY A 85 -6.24 -8.37 0.12
C GLY A 85 -7.46 -8.22 -0.78
N ARG A 86 -8.53 -7.70 -0.20
CA ARG A 86 -9.74 -7.34 -0.91
C ARG A 86 -10.37 -6.12 -0.24
N ALA A 87 -10.64 -5.10 -1.02
CA ALA A 87 -11.37 -3.94 -0.52
C ALA A 87 -12.85 -4.33 -0.34
N ILE A 88 -13.35 -4.29 0.89
CA ILE A 88 -14.77 -4.56 1.18
C ILE A 88 -15.61 -3.37 0.72
N THR A 89 -15.14 -2.17 1.03
CA THR A 89 -15.68 -0.91 0.54
C THR A 89 -14.58 -0.19 -0.22
N ASP A 90 -14.86 0.98 -0.79
CA ASP A 90 -13.79 1.88 -1.24
C ASP A 90 -12.89 2.18 -0.06
N CYS A 91 -11.57 2.11 -0.28
CA CYS A 91 -10.57 2.29 0.77
C CYS A 91 -9.54 3.34 0.40
N PHE A 92 -9.04 4.02 1.43
CA PHE A 92 -7.81 4.81 1.35
C PHE A 92 -6.83 4.26 2.38
N ILE A 93 -5.65 3.85 1.90
CA ILE A 93 -4.66 3.12 2.71
C ILE A 93 -3.31 3.79 2.51
N LEU A 94 -2.59 4.00 3.61
CA LEU A 94 -1.18 4.38 3.57
C LEU A 94 -0.34 3.14 3.87
N ASP A 95 0.44 2.71 2.88
CA ASP A 95 1.40 1.62 3.03
C ASP A 95 2.82 2.19 3.11
N VAL A 96 3.57 1.78 4.12
CA VAL A 96 4.97 2.16 4.30
C VAL A 96 5.84 0.92 4.14
N PHE A 97 6.73 0.96 3.15
CA PHE A 97 7.66 -0.14 2.85
C PHE A 97 9.08 0.23 3.24
N THR A 98 9.76 -0.63 3.99
CA THR A 98 11.17 -0.48 4.33
C THR A 98 11.93 -1.78 4.10
N PRO A 99 13.05 -1.74 3.37
CA PRO A 99 13.61 -0.60 2.64
C PRO A 99 12.74 -0.14 1.47
N MET A 100 13.19 0.92 0.80
CA MET A 100 12.50 1.49 -0.36
C MET A 100 12.28 0.44 -1.45
N ARG A 101 11.13 0.50 -2.12
CA ARG A 101 10.77 -0.42 -3.19
C ARG A 101 11.23 0.11 -4.54
N GLU A 102 12.30 -0.48 -5.07
CA GLU A 102 12.85 -0.14 -6.38
C GLU A 102 11.82 -0.39 -7.51
N ASP A 103 11.06 -1.49 -7.43
CA ASP A 103 10.04 -1.81 -8.42
C ASP A 103 8.93 -0.75 -8.47
N TYR A 104 8.54 -0.20 -7.32
CA TYR A 104 7.54 0.88 -7.27
C TYR A 104 8.14 2.21 -7.73
N ARG A 105 9.42 2.47 -7.41
CA ARG A 105 10.09 3.67 -7.89
C ARG A 105 10.15 3.70 -9.43
N GLU A 106 10.37 2.57 -10.07
CA GLU A 106 10.34 2.45 -11.53
C GLU A 106 8.96 2.69 -12.12
N LYS A 107 7.89 2.40 -11.38
CA LYS A 107 6.51 2.65 -11.83
C LYS A 107 6.13 4.12 -11.78
N GLY A 108 6.65 4.87 -10.83
CA GLY A 108 6.31 6.29 -10.72
C GLY A 108 6.49 6.88 -9.33
N GLY A 109 5.78 7.99 -9.10
CA GLY A 109 5.90 8.75 -7.88
C GLY A 109 7.02 9.77 -7.92
N ILE A 110 7.41 10.27 -6.77
CA ILE A 110 8.48 11.25 -6.62
C ILE A 110 9.55 10.76 -5.65
N GLN A 111 10.77 11.23 -5.85
CA GLN A 111 11.89 10.94 -4.97
C GLN A 111 12.14 12.14 -4.07
N LEU A 112 12.09 11.96 -2.76
CA LEU A 112 12.41 12.97 -1.76
C LEU A 112 13.58 12.49 -0.89
N GLY A 113 14.70 13.13 -1.06
CA GLY A 113 15.90 12.78 -0.29
C GLY A 113 16.78 11.68 -0.83
#